data_4ae69e3409e88a6de820751a9e1b9682
#
_entry.id   4ae69e3409e88a6de820751a9e1b9682
#
_cell.length_a   1.000
_cell.length_b   1.000
_cell.length_c   1.000
_cell.angle_alpha   90.00
_cell.angle_beta   90.00
_cell.angle_gamma   90.00
#
_symmetry.space_group_name_H-M   'P 1'
#
loop_
_entity.id
_entity.type
_entity.pdbx_description
1 polymer ?
#
loop_
_entity_poly.entity_id
_entity_poly.type
_entity_poly.pdbx_seq_one_letter_code
_entity_poly.pdbx_strand_id
1 'polypeptide(L)'
;MLQYDKILDLNKLYTNDIHAVANIYGIEAAARVVVKEVQNVFKVYGITVDPRHLSLISDYMTFDGTFKPLNRKGIESSASPMQQVSFESALQFLKTAAVQGKIDNIDSPSACLIAGHPCKIGTGAFGLINDLSYALK
;
A
#
# COMPACT_ATOMS: atom_id res chain seq x y z
N MET A 1 10.83 -0.26 30.77
CA MET A 1 9.64 0.60 30.86
C MET A 1 8.53 -0.05 31.68
N LEU A 2 8.23 -1.31 31.50
CA LEU A 2 7.20 -2.03 32.27
C LEU A 2 7.48 -2.17 33.78
N GLN A 3 8.68 -1.82 34.23
CA GLN A 3 9.02 -1.82 35.68
C GLN A 3 8.44 -0.65 36.47
N TYR A 4 7.85 0.34 35.77
CA TYR A 4 7.30 1.56 36.36
C TYR A 4 5.77 1.64 36.27
N ASP A 5 5.09 0.48 36.15
CA ASP A 5 3.64 0.37 36.03
C ASP A 5 2.85 1.02 37.18
N LYS A 6 3.46 1.09 38.36
CA LYS A 6 2.87 1.76 39.55
C LYS A 6 2.92 3.28 39.48
N ILE A 7 3.77 3.86 38.62
CA ILE A 7 4.01 5.32 38.56
C ILE A 7 3.49 5.86 37.20
N LEU A 8 3.56 5.06 36.15
CA LEU A 8 3.21 5.47 34.80
C LEU A 8 1.92 4.79 34.33
N ASP A 9 1.01 5.57 33.75
CA ASP A 9 -0.16 5.05 33.07
C ASP A 9 0.28 4.48 31.69
N LEU A 10 0.45 3.18 31.65
CA LEU A 10 0.92 2.45 30.45
C LEU A 10 -0.02 2.60 29.26
N ASN A 11 -1.32 2.88 29.51
CA ASN A 11 -2.31 3.08 28.45
C ASN A 11 -2.15 4.43 27.72
N LYS A 12 -1.46 5.37 28.35
CA LYS A 12 -1.16 6.69 27.77
C LYS A 12 0.24 6.78 27.19
N LEU A 13 1.00 5.68 27.24
CA LEU A 13 2.33 5.63 26.64
C LEU A 13 2.23 5.82 25.14
N TYR A 14 2.98 6.78 24.61
CA TYR A 14 3.04 7.07 23.19
C TYR A 14 4.48 7.25 22.74
N THR A 15 4.81 6.73 21.58
CA THR A 15 6.07 6.95 20.89
C THR A 15 5.82 7.06 19.39
N ASN A 16 6.65 7.83 18.69
CA ASN A 16 6.64 7.96 17.24
C ASN A 16 7.54 6.92 16.54
N ASP A 17 8.20 6.04 17.29
CA ASP A 17 9.00 4.95 16.72
C ASP A 17 8.10 3.77 16.35
N ILE A 18 7.76 3.70 15.05
CA ILE A 18 6.87 2.69 14.48
C ILE A 18 7.45 1.28 14.66
N HIS A 19 8.76 1.12 14.47
CA HIS A 19 9.40 -0.19 14.59
C HIS A 19 9.42 -0.70 16.04
N ALA A 20 9.68 0.18 17.01
CA ALA A 20 9.62 -0.17 18.42
C ALA A 20 8.20 -0.59 18.82
N VAL A 21 7.18 0.12 18.35
CA VAL A 21 5.77 -0.22 18.60
C VAL A 21 5.41 -1.57 17.94
N ALA A 22 5.82 -1.79 16.70
CA ALA A 22 5.56 -3.04 16.00
C ALA A 22 6.16 -4.25 16.74
N ASN A 23 7.38 -4.10 17.24
CA ASN A 23 8.08 -5.17 17.95
C ASN A 23 7.49 -5.47 19.34
N ILE A 24 6.93 -4.48 20.04
CA ILE A 24 6.43 -4.64 21.42
C ILE A 24 4.93 -4.93 21.44
N TYR A 25 4.14 -4.19 20.66
CA TYR A 25 2.68 -4.22 20.69
C TYR A 25 2.04 -4.84 19.46
N GLY A 26 2.86 -5.18 18.46
CA GLY A 26 2.41 -5.77 17.20
C GLY A 26 2.10 -4.74 16.11
N ILE A 27 1.86 -5.28 14.89
CA ILE A 27 1.74 -4.49 13.67
C ILE A 27 0.48 -3.59 13.66
N GLU A 28 -0.61 -4.02 14.27
CA GLU A 28 -1.84 -3.25 14.37
C GLU A 28 -1.66 -1.96 15.20
N ALA A 29 -0.87 -2.06 16.27
CA ALA A 29 -0.52 -0.88 17.06
C ALA A 29 0.37 0.08 16.26
N ALA A 30 1.31 -0.44 15.49
CA ALA A 30 2.15 0.34 14.59
C ALA A 30 1.33 1.05 13.52
N ALA A 31 0.35 0.37 12.91
CA ALA A 31 -0.57 0.96 11.95
C ALA A 31 -1.31 2.19 12.51
N ARG A 32 -1.79 2.09 13.76
CA ARG A 32 -2.43 3.23 14.44
C ARG A 32 -1.47 4.38 14.71
N VAL A 33 -0.20 4.08 15.02
CA VAL A 33 0.83 5.12 15.19
C VAL A 33 1.08 5.84 13.87
N VAL A 34 1.16 5.13 12.74
CA VAL A 34 1.30 5.72 11.40
C VAL A 34 0.17 6.71 11.12
N VAL A 35 -1.08 6.30 11.31
CA VAL A 35 -2.25 7.16 11.11
C VAL A 35 -2.16 8.41 11.98
N LYS A 36 -1.82 8.25 13.26
CA LYS A 36 -1.73 9.37 14.22
C LYS A 36 -0.61 10.34 13.86
N GLU A 37 0.56 9.85 13.47
CA GLU A 37 1.69 10.69 13.06
C GLU A 37 1.36 11.51 11.83
N VAL A 38 0.76 10.88 10.80
CA VAL A 38 0.34 11.58 9.59
C VAL A 38 -0.74 12.63 9.89
N GLN A 39 -1.71 12.31 10.75
CA GLN A 39 -2.71 13.29 11.21
C GLN A 39 -2.07 14.47 11.92
N ASN A 40 -1.09 14.22 12.79
CA ASN A 40 -0.39 15.26 13.51
C ASN A 40 0.34 16.23 12.56
N VAL A 41 0.99 15.69 11.52
CA VAL A 41 1.65 16.51 10.50
C VAL A 41 0.64 17.40 9.76
N PHE A 42 -0.46 16.84 9.27
CA PHE A 42 -1.49 17.61 8.57
C PHE A 42 -2.16 18.67 9.46
N LYS A 43 -2.37 18.34 10.73
CA LYS A 43 -2.96 19.26 11.71
C LYS A 43 -2.13 20.52 11.90
N VAL A 44 -0.80 20.43 11.84
CA VAL A 44 0.09 21.60 11.93
C VAL A 44 -0.17 22.59 10.79
N TYR A 45 -0.53 22.08 9.60
CA TYR A 45 -0.87 22.91 8.44
C TYR A 45 -2.35 23.32 8.39
N GLY A 46 -3.13 23.01 9.42
CA GLY A 46 -4.57 23.30 9.45
C GLY A 46 -5.41 22.44 8.51
N ILE A 47 -4.86 21.33 8.00
CA ILE A 47 -5.54 20.43 7.08
C ILE A 47 -6.19 19.30 7.88
N THR A 48 -7.50 19.12 7.70
CA THR A 48 -8.23 17.98 8.25
C THR A 48 -8.38 16.91 7.19
N VAL A 49 -7.88 15.69 7.49
CA VAL A 49 -7.99 14.53 6.60
C VAL A 49 -8.89 13.50 7.25
N ASP A 50 -9.82 12.93 6.48
CA ASP A 50 -10.68 11.86 6.97
C ASP A 50 -9.82 10.64 7.36
N PRO A 51 -10.02 10.06 8.56
CA PRO A 51 -9.25 8.92 9.03
C PRO A 51 -9.27 7.70 8.10
N ARG A 52 -10.33 7.55 7.29
CA ARG A 52 -10.47 6.42 6.34
C ARG A 52 -9.39 6.43 5.26
N HIS A 53 -9.01 7.59 4.76
CA HIS A 53 -7.92 7.72 3.78
C HIS A 53 -6.58 7.33 4.40
N LEU A 54 -6.34 7.74 5.63
CA LEU A 54 -5.09 7.45 6.33
C LEU A 54 -5.01 5.99 6.77
N SER A 55 -6.12 5.38 7.19
CA SER A 55 -6.15 3.96 7.54
C SER A 55 -5.87 3.10 6.31
N LEU A 56 -6.43 3.43 5.13
CA LEU A 56 -6.15 2.70 3.90
C LEU A 56 -4.65 2.69 3.56
N ILE A 57 -3.98 3.84 3.70
CA ILE A 57 -2.54 3.94 3.47
C ILE A 57 -1.77 3.11 4.50
N SER A 58 -2.14 3.24 5.78
CA SER A 58 -1.50 2.50 6.86
C SER A 58 -1.67 0.99 6.70
N ASP A 59 -2.86 0.52 6.35
CA ASP A 59 -3.15 -0.90 6.11
C ASP A 59 -2.29 -1.45 4.96
N TYR A 60 -2.14 -0.67 3.89
CA TYR A 60 -1.26 -1.05 2.78
C TYR A 60 0.22 -1.11 3.20
N MET A 61 0.70 -0.17 4.02
CA MET A 61 2.08 -0.16 4.51
C MET A 61 2.39 -1.31 5.46
N THR A 62 1.38 -1.87 6.12
CA THR A 62 1.54 -2.91 7.15
C THR A 62 0.98 -4.28 6.73
N PHE A 63 0.53 -4.41 5.47
CA PHE A 63 -0.15 -5.59 4.94
C PHE A 63 0.62 -6.90 5.12
N ASP A 64 1.94 -6.89 4.95
CA ASP A 64 2.78 -8.09 5.07
C ASP A 64 3.19 -8.40 6.53
N GLY A 65 2.59 -7.74 7.51
CA GLY A 65 2.99 -7.90 8.93
C GLY A 65 4.27 -7.16 9.31
N THR A 66 4.85 -6.42 8.37
CA THR A 66 6.00 -5.53 8.57
C THR A 66 5.70 -4.14 8.04
N PHE A 67 6.31 -3.12 8.64
CA PHE A 67 6.18 -1.77 8.13
C PHE A 67 7.00 -1.58 6.84
N LYS A 68 6.33 -1.27 5.74
CA LYS A 68 6.95 -0.96 4.45
C LYS A 68 6.77 0.51 4.10
N PRO A 69 7.86 1.23 3.78
CA PRO A 69 7.76 2.62 3.35
C PRO A 69 7.18 2.72 1.93
N LEU A 70 6.44 3.80 1.64
CA LEU A 70 5.94 4.12 0.30
C LEU A 70 7.04 4.80 -0.54
N ASN A 71 8.14 4.11 -0.74
CA ASN A 71 9.27 4.56 -1.55
C ASN A 71 9.76 3.42 -2.46
N ARG A 72 10.84 3.69 -3.21
CA ARG A 72 11.46 2.71 -4.11
C ARG A 72 11.80 1.37 -3.44
N LYS A 73 12.30 1.39 -2.19
CA LYS A 73 12.61 0.16 -1.45
C LYS A 73 11.36 -0.64 -1.11
N GLY A 74 10.27 0.04 -0.76
CA GLY A 74 8.99 -0.62 -0.48
C GLY A 74 8.41 -1.30 -1.73
N ILE A 75 8.55 -0.70 -2.91
CA ILE A 75 8.01 -1.27 -4.15
C ILE A 75 8.86 -2.43 -4.71
N GLU A 76 10.11 -2.60 -4.29
CA GLU A 76 10.95 -3.75 -4.68
C GLU A 76 10.32 -5.10 -4.32
N SER A 77 9.47 -5.13 -3.31
CA SER A 77 8.74 -6.33 -2.90
C SER A 77 7.50 -6.62 -3.75
N SER A 78 7.09 -5.72 -4.66
CA SER A 78 5.96 -5.95 -5.56
C SER A 78 6.25 -7.11 -6.51
N ALA A 79 5.23 -7.94 -6.74
CA ALA A 79 5.32 -9.06 -7.67
C ALA A 79 5.33 -8.62 -9.14
N SER A 80 4.86 -7.40 -9.46
CA SER A 80 4.78 -6.88 -10.83
C SER A 80 6.00 -6.04 -11.20
N PRO A 81 6.90 -6.52 -12.09
CA PRO A 81 8.01 -5.74 -12.61
C PRO A 81 7.57 -4.46 -13.31
N MET A 82 6.46 -4.49 -14.05
CA MET A 82 5.94 -3.31 -14.75
C MET A 82 5.46 -2.23 -13.78
N GLN A 83 4.89 -2.61 -12.64
CA GLN A 83 4.55 -1.68 -11.58
C GLN A 83 5.80 -1.01 -10.99
N GLN A 84 6.87 -1.77 -10.76
CA GLN A 84 8.15 -1.23 -10.29
C GLN A 84 8.73 -0.22 -11.30
N VAL A 85 8.72 -0.57 -12.58
CA VAL A 85 9.21 0.28 -13.68
C VAL A 85 8.44 1.60 -13.79
N SER A 86 7.13 1.58 -13.51
CA SER A 86 6.26 2.77 -13.59
C SER A 86 6.47 3.79 -12.47
N PHE A 87 7.11 3.40 -11.37
CA PHE A 87 7.26 4.27 -10.20
C PHE A 87 8.49 5.18 -10.31
N GLU A 88 9.68 4.61 -10.21
CA GLU A 88 10.97 5.32 -10.26
C GLU A 88 12.04 4.39 -10.83
N SER A 89 13.16 4.98 -11.32
CA SER A 89 14.35 4.22 -11.75
C SER A 89 14.02 3.09 -12.75
N ALA A 90 13.20 3.40 -13.75
CA ALA A 90 12.64 2.45 -14.71
C ALA A 90 13.69 1.49 -15.30
N LEU A 91 14.84 2.03 -15.75
CA LEU A 91 15.91 1.22 -16.37
C LEU A 91 16.53 0.22 -15.39
N GLN A 92 16.69 0.58 -14.12
CA GLN A 92 17.27 -0.31 -13.13
C GLN A 92 16.33 -1.49 -12.84
N PHE A 93 15.04 -1.21 -12.63
CA PHE A 93 14.05 -2.26 -12.41
C PHE A 93 13.88 -3.15 -13.63
N LEU A 94 13.84 -2.56 -14.84
CA LEU A 94 13.74 -3.31 -16.08
C LEU A 94 14.94 -4.24 -16.28
N LYS A 95 16.16 -3.72 -16.07
CA LYS A 95 17.39 -4.52 -16.12
C LYS A 95 17.37 -5.67 -15.13
N THR A 96 16.99 -5.40 -13.88
CA THR A 96 16.91 -6.43 -12.82
C THR A 96 15.87 -7.49 -13.18
N ALA A 97 14.69 -7.09 -13.65
CA ALA A 97 13.65 -8.01 -14.07
C ALA A 97 14.08 -8.89 -15.24
N ALA A 98 14.75 -8.30 -16.23
CA ALA A 98 15.27 -9.03 -17.39
C ALA A 98 16.36 -10.05 -17.00
N VAL A 99 17.31 -9.65 -16.15
CA VAL A 99 18.38 -10.55 -15.66
C VAL A 99 17.80 -11.69 -14.81
N GLN A 100 16.78 -11.42 -13.99
CA GLN A 100 16.15 -12.42 -13.15
C GLN A 100 15.08 -13.26 -13.88
N GLY A 101 14.75 -12.94 -15.13
CA GLY A 101 13.70 -13.61 -15.88
C GLY A 101 12.32 -13.50 -15.22
N LYS A 102 12.02 -12.37 -14.58
CA LYS A 102 10.72 -12.15 -13.93
C LYS A 102 9.60 -12.06 -14.97
N ILE A 103 8.48 -12.69 -14.65
CA ILE A 103 7.26 -12.67 -15.47
C ILE A 103 6.28 -11.69 -14.85
N ASP A 104 5.60 -10.89 -15.67
CA ASP A 104 4.51 -10.01 -15.28
C ASP A 104 3.20 -10.52 -15.88
N ASN A 105 2.19 -10.70 -15.05
CA ASN A 105 0.86 -11.15 -15.50
C ASN A 105 0.01 -10.03 -16.12
N ILE A 106 0.50 -8.78 -16.07
CA ILE A 106 -0.21 -7.58 -16.55
C ILE A 106 -1.59 -7.42 -15.86
N ASP A 107 -1.63 -7.65 -14.55
CA ASP A 107 -2.86 -7.50 -13.76
C ASP A 107 -2.93 -6.15 -13.05
N SER A 108 -1.78 -5.52 -12.75
CA SER A 108 -1.74 -4.20 -12.10
C SER A 108 -2.17 -3.10 -13.06
N PRO A 109 -2.85 -2.03 -12.59
CA PRO A 109 -3.23 -0.89 -13.43
C PRO A 109 -2.05 -0.27 -14.18
N SER A 110 -0.89 -0.16 -13.53
CA SER A 110 0.34 0.36 -14.13
C SER A 110 0.84 -0.54 -15.26
N ALA A 111 0.83 -1.86 -15.08
CA ALA A 111 1.22 -2.82 -16.11
C ALA A 111 0.27 -2.77 -17.30
N CYS A 112 -1.03 -2.71 -17.05
CA CYS A 112 -2.05 -2.56 -18.10
C CYS A 112 -1.83 -1.28 -18.91
N LEU A 113 -1.55 -0.15 -18.27
CA LEU A 113 -1.27 1.11 -18.95
C LEU A 113 -0.04 1.04 -19.85
N ILE A 114 1.06 0.46 -19.36
CA ILE A 114 2.28 0.29 -20.14
C ILE A 114 2.06 -0.63 -21.35
N ALA A 115 1.30 -1.70 -21.15
CA ALA A 115 1.01 -2.68 -22.19
C ALA A 115 -0.12 -2.26 -23.16
N GLY A 116 -0.82 -1.13 -22.91
CA GLY A 116 -1.95 -0.67 -23.69
C GLY A 116 -3.21 -1.54 -23.54
N HIS A 117 -3.33 -2.25 -22.42
CA HIS A 117 -4.50 -3.06 -22.10
C HIS A 117 -5.48 -2.34 -21.18
N PRO A 118 -6.81 -2.56 -21.31
CA PRO A 118 -7.77 -2.09 -20.34
C PRO A 118 -7.58 -2.79 -19.00
N CYS A 119 -7.70 -2.03 -17.88
CA CYS A 119 -7.61 -2.61 -16.55
C CYS A 119 -8.80 -3.51 -16.27
N LYS A 120 -8.56 -4.68 -15.69
CA LYS A 120 -9.60 -5.67 -15.32
C LYS A 120 -10.22 -5.39 -13.95
N ILE A 121 -10.47 -4.12 -13.63
CA ILE A 121 -11.07 -3.67 -12.36
C ILE A 121 -12.30 -2.81 -12.64
N GLY A 122 -13.25 -2.80 -11.71
CA GLY A 122 -14.50 -2.07 -11.86
C GLY A 122 -15.30 -2.56 -13.06
N THR A 123 -15.72 -1.66 -13.93
CA THR A 123 -16.47 -1.99 -15.17
C THR A 123 -15.65 -2.73 -16.23
N GLY A 124 -14.32 -2.74 -16.11
CA GLY A 124 -13.43 -3.51 -16.98
C GLY A 124 -13.30 -5.00 -16.61
N ALA A 125 -13.89 -5.41 -15.47
CA ALA A 125 -13.84 -6.80 -15.00
C ALA A 125 -14.79 -7.75 -15.77
N PHE A 126 -15.78 -7.20 -16.50
CA PHE A 126 -16.76 -7.98 -17.27
C PHE A 126 -17.01 -7.35 -18.64
N GLY A 127 -17.43 -8.18 -19.60
CA GLY A 127 -17.83 -7.75 -20.94
C GLY A 127 -19.35 -7.71 -21.09
N LEU A 128 -19.85 -6.78 -21.91
CA LEU A 128 -21.25 -6.75 -22.31
C LEU A 128 -21.38 -7.39 -23.70
N ILE A 129 -22.24 -8.39 -23.81
CA ILE A 129 -22.53 -9.10 -25.06
C ILE A 129 -24.00 -8.85 -25.39
N ASN A 130 -24.30 -8.44 -26.62
CA ASN A 130 -25.68 -8.34 -27.09
C ASN A 130 -26.30 -9.74 -27.24
N ASP A 131 -27.46 -9.93 -26.64
CA ASP A 131 -28.26 -11.12 -26.88
C ASP A 131 -29.02 -10.98 -28.22
N LEU A 132 -28.48 -11.60 -29.26
CA LEU A 132 -29.05 -11.56 -30.59
C LEU A 132 -30.32 -12.43 -30.72
N SER A 133 -30.67 -13.24 -29.71
CA SER A 133 -31.89 -14.06 -29.73
C SER A 133 -33.17 -13.23 -29.71
N TYR A 134 -33.09 -11.99 -29.21
CA TYR A 134 -34.21 -11.01 -29.24
C TYR A 134 -34.40 -10.35 -30.59
N ALA A 135 -33.38 -10.26 -31.41
CA ALA A 135 -33.46 -9.61 -32.73
C ALA A 135 -34.00 -10.55 -33.83
N LEU A 136 -34.11 -11.85 -33.56
CA LEU A 136 -34.56 -12.87 -34.48
C LEU A 136 -36.01 -13.37 -34.25
N LYS A 137 -36.73 -12.71 -33.30
CA LYS A 137 -38.16 -12.87 -33.07
C LYS A 137 -38.92 -11.71 -33.69
#